data_2c19d3f9156d6635b7ffefd1d11ecacb
#
_entry.id   2c19d3f9156d6635b7ffefd1d11ecacb
#
_cell.length_a   1.000
_cell.length_b   1.000
_cell.length_c   1.000
_cell.angle_alpha   90.00
_cell.angle_beta   90.00
_cell.angle_gamma   90.00
#
_symmetry.space_group_name_H-M   'P 1'
#
loop_
_entity.id
_entity.type
_entity.pdbx_description
1 polymer ?
#
loop_
_entity_poly.entity_id
_entity_poly.type
_entity_poly.pdbx_seq_one_letter_code
_entity_poly.pdbx_strand_id
1 'polypeptide(L)'
;MLSPEILQTFRQLLDEAKASGDREPTAMNLASVDADGRVASRIVLLKGVDERGFRFHTNYDSDKGGQLAAHPQVALCFHWKQLRHGVQVRVEGVARKLQAEESDAYFATRPRGSQLGAWASLQ
;
A
#
# COMPACT_ATOMS: atom_id res chain seq x y z
N MET A 1 -9.43 -2.30 -10.57
CA MET A 1 -9.51 -3.45 -9.68
C MET A 1 -8.31 -4.36 -9.84
N LEU A 2 -7.93 -5.02 -8.78
CA LEU A 2 -6.86 -6.01 -8.86
C LEU A 2 -7.37 -7.26 -9.54
N SER A 3 -6.57 -7.82 -10.44
CA SER A 3 -6.94 -9.10 -11.04
C SER A 3 -6.84 -10.20 -10.01
N PRO A 4 -7.59 -11.30 -10.20
CA PRO A 4 -7.49 -12.42 -9.25
C PRO A 4 -6.06 -12.96 -9.13
N GLU A 5 -5.33 -12.99 -10.22
CA GLU A 5 -3.96 -13.50 -10.20
C GLU A 5 -3.04 -12.62 -9.38
N ILE A 6 -3.16 -11.31 -9.55
CA ILE A 6 -2.34 -10.37 -8.80
C ILE A 6 -2.69 -10.45 -7.31
N LEU A 7 -3.98 -10.49 -7.00
CA LEU A 7 -4.43 -10.58 -5.61
C LEU A 7 -3.91 -11.85 -4.94
N GLN A 8 -4.01 -12.96 -5.64
CA GLN A 8 -3.55 -14.24 -5.12
C GLN A 8 -2.04 -14.23 -4.92
N THR A 9 -1.30 -13.69 -5.89
CA THR A 9 0.16 -13.60 -5.78
C THR A 9 0.56 -12.75 -4.59
N PHE A 10 -0.10 -11.62 -4.41
CA PHE A 10 0.22 -10.76 -3.27
C PHE A 10 -0.06 -11.47 -1.95
N ARG A 11 -1.22 -12.11 -1.83
CA ARG A 11 -1.58 -12.81 -0.60
C ARG A 11 -0.60 -13.94 -0.29
N GLN A 12 -0.18 -14.65 -1.31
CA GLN A 12 0.81 -15.70 -1.13
C GLN A 12 2.14 -15.14 -0.63
N LEU A 13 2.60 -14.06 -1.23
CA LEU A 13 3.85 -13.43 -0.81
C LEU A 13 3.74 -12.89 0.62
N LEU A 14 2.61 -12.30 0.96
CA LEU A 14 2.39 -11.81 2.32
C LEU A 14 2.43 -12.94 3.33
N ASP A 15 1.80 -14.06 3.02
CA ASP A 15 1.82 -15.22 3.89
C ASP A 15 3.24 -15.77 4.04
N GLU A 16 4.00 -15.81 2.96
CA GLU A 16 5.40 -16.23 3.03
C GLU A 16 6.21 -15.25 3.87
N ALA A 17 5.94 -13.96 3.74
CA ALA A 17 6.66 -12.97 4.54
C ALA A 17 6.36 -13.15 6.03
N LYS A 18 5.11 -13.43 6.37
CA LYS A 18 4.74 -13.69 7.77
C LYS A 18 5.47 -14.93 8.31
N ALA A 19 5.62 -15.93 7.47
CA ALA A 19 6.30 -17.17 7.87
C ALA A 19 7.81 -17.03 7.88
N SER A 20 8.37 -16.06 7.19
CA SER A 20 9.81 -15.93 7.04
C SER A 20 10.51 -15.28 8.21
N GLY A 21 9.75 -14.76 9.16
CA GLY A 21 10.34 -14.09 10.32
C GLY A 21 10.44 -12.59 10.19
N ASP A 22 9.86 -12.01 9.17
CA ASP A 22 9.77 -10.55 9.11
C ASP A 22 8.94 -10.06 10.28
N ARG A 23 9.41 -9.00 10.92
CA ARG A 23 8.79 -8.51 12.16
C ARG A 23 7.45 -7.83 11.91
N GLU A 24 7.35 -7.10 10.80
CA GLU A 24 6.16 -6.33 10.48
C GLU A 24 5.84 -6.50 9.01
N PRO A 25 5.35 -7.68 8.61
CA PRO A 25 5.09 -7.91 7.19
C PRO A 25 4.02 -6.98 6.61
N THR A 26 3.13 -6.46 7.45
CA THR A 26 2.08 -5.56 6.95
C THR A 26 2.53 -4.10 6.90
N ALA A 27 3.71 -3.78 7.41
CA ALA A 27 4.21 -2.41 7.34
C ALA A 27 4.57 -2.07 5.90
N MET A 28 4.16 -0.90 5.48
CA MET A 28 4.47 -0.44 4.13
C MET A 28 4.70 1.06 4.17
N ASN A 29 5.52 1.52 3.24
CA ASN A 29 5.74 2.93 3.07
C ASN A 29 4.65 3.49 2.17
N LEU A 30 3.97 4.52 2.64
CA LEU A 30 2.98 5.22 1.84
C LEU A 30 3.57 6.54 1.39
N ALA A 31 3.68 6.73 0.10
CA ALA A 31 4.14 7.97 -0.50
C ALA A 31 2.95 8.70 -1.11
N SER A 32 2.86 9.98 -0.84
CA SER A 32 1.78 10.81 -1.35
C SER A 32 2.29 12.21 -1.68
N VAL A 33 1.46 12.99 -2.33
CA VAL A 33 1.79 14.36 -2.72
C VAL A 33 0.77 15.29 -2.08
N ASP A 34 1.24 16.35 -1.43
CA ASP A 34 0.32 17.31 -0.82
C ASP A 34 -0.16 18.34 -1.84
N ALA A 35 -1.00 19.26 -1.37
CA ALA A 35 -1.60 20.26 -2.25
C ALA A 35 -0.56 21.18 -2.90
N ASP A 36 0.60 21.32 -2.28
CA ASP A 36 1.68 22.17 -2.80
C ASP A 36 2.63 21.41 -3.71
N GLY A 37 2.36 20.15 -3.98
CA GLY A 37 3.21 19.34 -4.81
C GLY A 37 4.38 18.70 -4.08
N ARG A 38 4.40 18.76 -2.75
CA ARG A 38 5.46 18.14 -1.96
C ARG A 38 5.17 16.68 -1.75
N VAL A 39 6.22 15.88 -1.84
CA VAL A 39 6.12 14.44 -1.59
C VAL A 39 6.30 14.18 -0.11
N ALA A 40 5.43 13.38 0.45
CA ALA A 40 5.51 12.93 1.84
C ALA A 40 5.51 11.41 1.87
N SER A 41 6.16 10.87 2.89
CA SER A 41 6.34 9.43 3.00
C SER A 41 6.25 9.05 4.48
N ARG A 42 5.54 7.97 4.78
CA ARG A 42 5.40 7.48 6.16
C ARG A 42 5.06 6.01 6.14
N ILE A 43 5.29 5.34 7.25
CA ILE A 43 4.95 3.93 7.38
C ILE A 43 3.52 3.81 7.88
N VAL A 44 2.75 2.98 7.21
CA VAL A 44 1.39 2.64 7.63
C VAL A 44 1.27 1.12 7.60
N LEU A 45 0.24 0.60 8.22
CA LEU A 45 0.01 -0.84 8.26
C LEU A 45 -1.13 -1.23 7.34
N LEU A 46 -0.92 -2.29 6.60
CA LEU A 46 -1.97 -2.86 5.76
C LEU A 46 -3.03 -3.50 6.64
N LYS A 47 -4.29 -3.11 6.43
CA LYS A 47 -5.42 -3.70 7.15
C LYS A 47 -6.04 -4.84 6.39
N GLY A 48 -5.99 -4.79 5.08
CA GLY A 48 -6.57 -5.84 4.26
C GLY A 48 -6.38 -5.55 2.79
N VAL A 49 -6.61 -6.55 1.99
CA VAL A 49 -6.52 -6.43 0.53
C VAL A 49 -7.61 -7.30 -0.08
N ASP A 50 -8.26 -6.76 -1.09
CA ASP A 50 -9.26 -7.51 -1.85
C ASP A 50 -9.23 -7.01 -3.30
N GLU A 51 -10.21 -7.41 -4.10
CA GLU A 51 -10.23 -7.04 -5.52
C GLU A 51 -10.33 -5.54 -5.73
N ARG A 52 -10.79 -4.79 -4.72
CA ARG A 52 -10.87 -3.34 -4.81
C ARG A 52 -9.54 -2.67 -4.54
N GLY A 53 -8.61 -3.34 -3.89
CA GLY A 53 -7.29 -2.80 -3.62
C GLY A 53 -6.84 -3.01 -2.20
N PHE A 54 -5.92 -2.16 -1.79
CA PHE A 54 -5.25 -2.26 -0.50
C PHE A 54 -5.88 -1.29 0.48
N ARG A 55 -6.31 -1.80 1.62
CA ARG A 55 -6.91 -0.98 2.66
C ARG A 55 -5.89 -0.76 3.77
N PHE A 56 -5.72 0.46 4.16
CA PHE A 56 -4.78 0.81 5.21
C PHE A 56 -5.37 1.91 6.06
N HIS A 57 -4.79 2.04 7.23
CA HIS A 57 -5.20 3.03 8.22
C HIS A 57 -4.08 4.04 8.37
N THR A 58 -4.42 5.30 8.35
CA THR A 58 -3.43 6.35 8.54
C THR A 58 -3.97 7.33 9.57
N ASN A 59 -3.07 7.99 10.28
CA ASN A 59 -3.46 9.06 11.17
C ASN A 59 -4.12 10.14 10.35
N TYR A 60 -5.41 10.25 10.52
CA TYR A 60 -6.20 11.13 9.69
C TYR A 60 -6.42 12.45 10.41
N ASP A 61 -5.90 13.52 9.84
CA ASP A 61 -6.30 14.84 10.23
C ASP A 61 -6.82 15.57 8.99
N SER A 62 -7.37 16.74 9.20
CA SER A 62 -8.01 17.47 8.10
C SER A 62 -7.05 17.76 6.96
N ASP A 63 -5.79 18.03 7.29
CA ASP A 63 -4.81 18.36 6.26
C ASP A 63 -4.51 17.16 5.39
N LYS A 64 -4.35 15.99 6.00
CA LYS A 64 -4.08 14.78 5.24
C LYS A 64 -5.25 14.39 4.36
N GLY A 65 -6.46 14.55 4.85
CA GLY A 65 -7.65 14.31 4.04
C GLY A 65 -7.68 15.23 2.83
N GLY A 66 -7.37 16.50 3.03
CA GLY A 66 -7.33 17.46 1.94
C GLY A 66 -6.23 17.14 0.94
N GLN A 67 -5.08 16.70 1.42
CA GLN A 67 -3.98 16.33 0.56
C GLN A 67 -4.36 15.18 -0.39
N LEU A 68 -4.96 14.14 0.15
CA LEU A 68 -5.36 13.01 -0.69
C LEU A 68 -6.47 13.37 -1.65
N ALA A 69 -7.37 14.26 -1.25
CA ALA A 69 -8.42 14.72 -2.16
C ALA A 69 -7.85 15.52 -3.32
N ALA A 70 -6.82 16.33 -3.07
CA ALA A 70 -6.19 17.16 -4.10
C ALA A 70 -5.30 16.34 -5.02
N HIS A 71 -4.58 15.38 -4.45
CA HIS A 71 -3.63 14.53 -5.18
C HIS A 71 -3.82 13.09 -4.75
N PRO A 72 -4.77 12.39 -5.37
CA PRO A 72 -5.10 11.04 -4.92
C PRO A 72 -4.10 9.96 -5.30
N GLN A 73 -3.15 10.26 -6.17
CA GLN A 73 -2.15 9.25 -6.54
C GLN A 73 -1.22 8.98 -5.37
N VAL A 74 -1.04 7.69 -5.09
CA VAL A 74 -0.16 7.25 -4.01
C VAL A 74 0.65 6.07 -4.48
N ALA A 75 1.72 5.80 -3.75
CA ALA A 75 2.52 4.60 -3.95
C ALA A 75 2.70 3.92 -2.61
N LEU A 76 2.60 2.60 -2.63
CA LEU A 76 2.86 1.76 -1.46
C LEU A 76 4.07 0.90 -1.75
N CYS A 77 4.91 0.71 -0.76
CA CYS A 77 6.08 -0.14 -0.91
C CYS A 77 6.24 -1.01 0.32
N PHE A 78 6.19 -2.32 0.10
CA PHE A 78 6.51 -3.30 1.13
C PHE A 78 7.95 -3.73 0.93
N HIS A 79 8.65 -3.95 2.01
CA HIS A 79 10.01 -4.48 1.94
C HIS A 79 10.14 -5.62 2.93
N TRP A 80 10.19 -6.85 2.42
CA TRP A 80 10.27 -8.06 3.22
C TRP A 80 11.69 -8.61 3.12
N LYS A 81 12.50 -8.22 4.08
CA LYS A 81 13.93 -8.52 4.06
C LYS A 81 14.24 -9.99 4.19
N GLN A 82 13.43 -10.72 4.93
CA GLN A 82 13.70 -12.13 5.20
C GLN A 82 13.14 -13.06 4.14
N LEU A 83 12.23 -12.57 3.33
CA LEU A 83 11.58 -13.38 2.32
C LEU A 83 12.51 -13.51 1.11
N ARG A 84 12.91 -14.74 0.79
CA ARG A 84 13.65 -15.04 -0.45
C ARG A 84 14.84 -14.11 -0.68
N HIS A 85 15.61 -13.82 0.38
CA HIS A 85 16.76 -12.89 0.32
C HIS A 85 16.38 -11.43 0.07
N GLY A 86 15.15 -11.12 0.33
CA GLY A 86 14.66 -9.76 0.19
C GLY A 86 13.73 -9.60 -0.99
N VAL A 87 12.51 -9.20 -0.69
CA VAL A 87 11.48 -8.95 -1.71
C VAL A 87 10.92 -7.55 -1.47
N GLN A 88 10.74 -6.83 -2.55
CA GLN A 88 10.11 -5.53 -2.51
C GLN A 88 8.84 -5.59 -3.36
N VAL A 89 7.74 -5.15 -2.80
CA VAL A 89 6.47 -5.09 -3.53
C VAL A 89 6.05 -3.63 -3.61
N ARG A 90 5.84 -3.14 -4.81
CA ARG A 90 5.44 -1.78 -5.05
C ARG A 90 4.05 -1.76 -5.67
N VAL A 91 3.21 -0.86 -5.16
CA VAL A 91 1.85 -0.69 -5.66
C VAL A 91 1.66 0.79 -5.94
N GLU A 92 1.20 1.11 -7.13
CA GLU A 92 0.86 2.48 -7.48
C GLU A 92 -0.61 2.56 -7.77
N GLY A 93 -1.24 3.63 -7.37
CA GLY A 93 -2.65 3.77 -7.64
C GLY A 93 -3.25 5.02 -7.06
N VAL A 94 -4.57 4.99 -6.94
CA VAL A 94 -5.34 6.11 -6.44
C VAL A 94 -5.92 5.73 -5.09
N ALA A 95 -5.76 6.62 -4.12
CA ALA A 95 -6.31 6.42 -2.79
C ALA A 95 -7.60 7.23 -2.62
N ARG A 96 -8.51 6.68 -1.86
CA ARG A 96 -9.72 7.40 -1.47
C ARG A 96 -10.11 7.01 -0.08
N LYS A 97 -10.81 7.92 0.58
CA LYS A 97 -11.31 7.67 1.92
C LYS A 97 -12.52 6.75 1.84
N LEU A 98 -12.62 5.83 2.77
CA LEU A 98 -13.75 4.92 2.86
C LEU A 98 -14.95 5.61 3.50
N GLN A 99 -15.99 4.84 3.79
CA GLN A 99 -17.23 5.34 4.34
C GLN A 99 -17.02 6.03 5.68
N ALA A 100 -18.01 6.78 6.11
CA ALA A 100 -17.89 7.61 7.31
C ALA A 100 -17.49 6.80 8.56
N GLU A 101 -18.02 5.61 8.70
CA GLU A 101 -17.68 4.76 9.85
C GLU A 101 -16.26 4.22 9.78
N GLU A 102 -15.61 4.38 8.64
CA GLU A 102 -14.23 3.98 8.45
C GLU A 102 -13.39 5.19 8.13
N SER A 103 -13.64 6.29 8.82
CA SER A 103 -13.10 7.60 8.46
C SER A 103 -11.58 7.64 8.38
N ASP A 104 -10.90 6.78 9.11
CA ASP A 104 -9.44 6.77 9.13
C ASP A 104 -8.82 5.77 8.17
N ALA A 105 -9.64 5.09 7.39
CA ALA A 105 -9.15 4.07 6.47
C ALA A 105 -9.18 4.54 5.03
N TYR A 106 -8.19 4.16 4.28
CA TYR A 106 -8.07 4.51 2.87
C TYR A 106 -7.81 3.27 2.05
N PHE A 107 -8.34 3.30 0.82
CA PHE A 107 -8.03 2.28 -0.18
C PHE A 107 -7.15 2.87 -1.25
N ALA A 108 -6.17 2.12 -1.67
CA ALA A 108 -5.52 2.33 -2.95
C ALA A 108 -6.34 1.53 -3.96
N THR A 109 -7.24 2.21 -4.66
CA THR A 109 -8.29 1.48 -5.35
C THR A 109 -8.07 1.24 -6.80
N ARG A 110 -7.38 1.86 -7.51
CA ARG A 110 -7.24 1.63 -8.93
C ARG A 110 -5.83 1.86 -9.27
N PRO A 111 -5.02 0.91 -8.99
CA PRO A 111 -3.66 1.07 -9.34
C PRO A 111 -3.60 1.27 -10.82
N ARG A 112 -3.53 2.45 -11.23
CA ARG A 112 -3.50 2.81 -12.58
C ARG A 112 -2.14 2.52 -13.14
N GLY A 113 -2.11 1.73 -14.18
CA GLY A 113 -0.85 1.16 -14.52
C GLY A 113 -0.35 0.42 -13.32
N SER A 114 -1.27 -0.14 -12.56
CA SER A 114 -0.87 -0.77 -11.34
C SER A 114 -0.09 -1.97 -11.66
N GLN A 115 1.07 -1.94 -11.19
CA GLN A 115 1.93 -3.08 -11.26
C GLN A 115 2.16 -3.55 -9.87
N LEU A 116 1.76 -4.76 -9.61
CA LEU A 116 2.23 -5.44 -8.45
C LEU A 116 3.53 -6.06 -8.88
N GLY A 117 4.61 -5.34 -8.63
CA GLY A 117 5.93 -5.86 -8.93
C GLY A 117 6.55 -6.42 -7.67
N ALA A 118 6.89 -7.68 -7.70
CA ALA A 118 7.65 -8.29 -6.63
C ALA A 118 9.07 -8.47 -7.15
N TRP A 119 10.03 -7.87 -6.45
CA TRP A 119 11.41 -7.91 -6.88
C TRP A 119 12.23 -8.61 -5.82
N ALA A 120 12.84 -9.69 -6.22
CA ALA A 120 13.87 -10.25 -5.37
C ALA A 120 15.03 -9.28 -5.41
N SER A 121 15.39 -8.74 -4.27
CA SER A 121 16.44 -7.73 -4.27
C SER A 121 17.78 -8.44 -4.25
N LEU A 122 18.18 -8.81 -5.42
CA LEU A 122 19.50 -9.36 -5.61
C LEU A 122 20.49 -8.30 -6.06
N GLN A 123 20.05 -7.09 -6.09
CA GLN A 123 20.96 -6.01 -6.43
C GLN A 123 21.93 -5.75 -5.33
#